data_355d1401086970641dad73f2c187c6f5
#
_entry.id   355d1401086970641dad73f2c187c6f5
#
_cell.length_a   1.000
_cell.length_b   1.000
_cell.length_c   1.000
_cell.angle_alpha   90.00
_cell.angle_beta   90.00
_cell.angle_gamma   90.00
#
_symmetry.space_group_name_H-M   'P 1'
#
loop_
_entity.id
_entity.type
_entity.pdbx_description
1 polymer ?
#
loop_
_entity_poly.entity_id
_entity_poly.type
_entity_poly.pdbx_seq_one_letter_code
_entity_poly.pdbx_strand_id
1 'polypeptide(L)'
;MDQPAQTPEKPTARVEFETMLLGRYTITARYRRDGTRLDRSAYVLLSRLSAEGPMSIGQLTEAFGLDASTLNRQTAALLRTGLVDRIPDPVGGIARKFRITEAGEQAMKDEHLANTEGLDRVMVNWSADDVAAFANYLERFNTDIERLDGRPWPRP
;
A
#
# COMPACT_ATOMS: atom_id res chain seq x y z
N MET A 1 28.57 44.49 2.62
CA MET A 1 28.36 43.22 1.92
C MET A 1 26.99 42.71 2.36
N ASP A 2 25.95 42.99 1.56
CA ASP A 2 24.59 42.52 1.85
C ASP A 2 24.51 40.99 1.62
N GLN A 3 24.20 40.24 2.68
CA GLN A 3 23.81 38.87 2.53
C GLN A 3 22.46 38.82 1.77
N PRO A 4 22.33 38.04 0.69
CA PRO A 4 21.03 37.91 0.03
C PRO A 4 20.03 37.37 1.03
N ALA A 5 18.91 38.07 1.22
CA ALA A 5 17.80 37.63 2.03
C ALA A 5 17.37 36.24 1.55
N GLN A 6 17.57 35.20 2.37
CA GLN A 6 17.11 33.85 2.09
C GLN A 6 15.58 33.91 2.05
N THR A 7 15.02 33.70 0.88
CA THR A 7 13.58 33.53 0.73
C THR A 7 13.16 32.37 1.66
N PRO A 8 12.19 32.59 2.57
CA PRO A 8 11.78 31.51 3.48
C PRO A 8 11.35 30.29 2.69
N GLU A 9 11.97 29.16 2.99
CA GLU A 9 11.67 27.88 2.34
C GLU A 9 10.20 27.52 2.58
N LYS A 10 9.49 27.13 1.51
CA LYS A 10 8.08 26.71 1.64
C LYS A 10 7.97 25.49 2.56
N PRO A 11 6.99 25.43 3.47
CA PRO A 11 6.78 24.26 4.34
C PRO A 11 6.67 22.94 3.55
N THR A 12 6.13 22.98 2.32
CA THR A 12 6.03 21.83 1.43
C THR A 12 7.39 21.29 0.94
N ALA A 13 8.43 22.09 0.92
CA ALA A 13 9.79 21.62 0.57
C ALA A 13 10.32 20.62 1.63
N ARG A 14 10.04 20.88 2.90
CA ARG A 14 10.35 19.93 3.97
C ARG A 14 9.52 18.64 3.86
N VAL A 15 8.25 18.75 3.50
CA VAL A 15 7.39 17.56 3.25
C VAL A 15 7.94 16.76 2.09
N GLU A 16 8.34 17.39 0.98
CA GLU A 16 8.96 16.72 -0.17
C GLU A 16 10.19 15.91 0.25
N PHE A 17 11.12 16.55 0.97
CA PHE A 17 12.34 15.89 1.42
C PHE A 17 12.05 14.67 2.31
N GLU A 18 11.17 14.80 3.29
CA GLU A 18 10.82 13.68 4.18
C GLU A 18 10.08 12.55 3.46
N THR A 19 9.23 12.86 2.48
CA THR A 19 8.57 11.83 1.66
C THR A 19 9.55 11.12 0.72
N MET A 20 10.54 11.81 0.18
CA MET A 20 11.62 11.21 -0.59
C MET A 20 12.42 10.23 0.27
N LEU A 21 12.78 10.62 1.50
CA LEU A 21 13.47 9.73 2.44
C LEU A 21 12.59 8.53 2.83
N LEU A 22 11.32 8.76 3.14
CA LEU A 22 10.37 7.69 3.47
C LEU A 22 10.30 6.63 2.36
N GLY A 23 10.31 7.07 1.09
CA GLY A 23 10.31 6.18 -0.07
C GLY A 23 11.55 5.28 -0.18
N ARG A 24 12.69 5.67 0.43
CA ARG A 24 13.91 4.84 0.47
C ARG A 24 13.82 3.68 1.46
N TYR A 25 13.00 3.81 2.49
CA TYR A 25 12.97 2.84 3.57
C TYR A 25 11.86 1.83 3.35
N THR A 26 12.23 0.56 3.42
CA THR A 26 11.29 -0.52 3.66
C THR A 26 11.31 -0.76 5.17
N ILE A 27 10.35 -0.18 5.88
CA ILE A 27 10.30 -0.12 7.35
C ILE A 27 10.44 -1.50 8.00
N THR A 28 10.01 -2.53 7.30
CA THR A 28 10.00 -3.91 7.77
C THR A 28 11.12 -4.79 7.23
N ALA A 29 11.85 -4.37 6.17
CA ALA A 29 12.81 -5.23 5.46
C ALA A 29 13.97 -5.73 6.33
N ARG A 30 14.34 -5.00 7.39
CA ARG A 30 15.52 -5.29 8.21
C ARG A 30 15.28 -6.25 9.36
N TYR A 31 14.03 -6.61 9.67
CA TYR A 31 13.70 -7.30 10.93
C TYR A 31 13.12 -8.70 10.76
N ARG A 32 12.86 -9.17 9.54
CA ARG A 32 12.42 -10.55 9.29
C ARG A 32 13.54 -11.41 8.71
N ARG A 33 13.80 -12.56 9.39
CA ARG A 33 14.84 -13.53 9.02
C ARG A 33 14.30 -14.75 8.26
N ASP A 34 12.99 -14.90 8.11
CA ASP A 34 12.35 -16.16 7.70
C ASP A 34 11.97 -16.29 6.22
N GLY A 35 12.22 -15.27 5.40
CA GLY A 35 12.00 -15.34 3.94
C GLY A 35 10.55 -15.47 3.48
N THR A 36 9.57 -15.47 4.38
CA THR A 36 8.12 -15.65 4.07
C THR A 36 7.39 -14.36 3.76
N ARG A 37 8.10 -13.32 3.38
CA ARG A 37 7.57 -11.98 3.21
C ARG A 37 6.83 -11.79 1.89
N LEU A 38 5.67 -11.10 1.97
CA LEU A 38 5.07 -10.49 0.78
C LEU A 38 5.93 -9.30 0.32
N ASP A 39 6.16 -9.16 -0.98
CA ASP A 39 6.61 -7.88 -1.50
C ASP A 39 5.50 -6.82 -1.38
N ARG A 40 5.88 -5.54 -1.47
CA ARG A 40 4.93 -4.45 -1.31
C ARG A 40 3.78 -4.51 -2.30
N SER A 41 4.04 -4.89 -3.55
CA SER A 41 3.01 -4.96 -4.59
C SER A 41 2.00 -6.07 -4.32
N ALA A 42 2.48 -7.23 -3.85
CA ALA A 42 1.64 -8.35 -3.43
C ALA A 42 0.75 -7.97 -2.24
N TYR A 43 1.33 -7.34 -1.21
CA TYR A 43 0.59 -6.89 -0.04
C TYR A 43 -0.52 -5.89 -0.39
N VAL A 44 -0.21 -4.88 -1.21
CA VAL A 44 -1.17 -3.86 -1.63
C VAL A 44 -2.27 -4.47 -2.50
N LEU A 45 -1.95 -5.39 -3.41
CA LEU A 45 -2.93 -6.06 -4.26
C LEU A 45 -3.86 -6.98 -3.45
N LEU A 46 -3.32 -7.77 -2.53
CA LEU A 46 -4.12 -8.60 -1.63
C LEU A 46 -5.03 -7.75 -0.74
N SER A 47 -4.54 -6.64 -0.20
CA SER A 47 -5.33 -5.69 0.60
C SER A 47 -6.51 -5.13 -0.19
N ARG A 48 -6.33 -4.85 -1.48
CA ARG A 48 -7.42 -4.37 -2.35
C ARG A 48 -8.46 -5.45 -2.59
N LEU A 49 -8.02 -6.68 -2.91
CA LEU A 49 -8.93 -7.81 -3.12
C LEU A 49 -9.69 -8.20 -1.85
N SER A 50 -9.06 -8.08 -0.69
CA SER A 50 -9.73 -8.33 0.59
C SER A 50 -10.81 -7.28 0.88
N ALA A 51 -10.55 -6.01 0.56
CA ALA A 51 -11.47 -4.91 0.84
C ALA A 51 -12.67 -4.86 -0.14
N GLU A 52 -12.47 -5.12 -1.42
CA GLU A 52 -13.50 -4.98 -2.46
C GLU A 52 -14.08 -6.32 -2.96
N GLY A 53 -13.43 -7.43 -2.62
CA GLY A 53 -13.79 -8.75 -3.16
C GLY A 53 -13.14 -9.01 -4.53
N PRO A 54 -13.67 -9.98 -5.29
CA PRO A 54 -13.06 -10.41 -6.55
C PRO A 54 -13.03 -9.30 -7.62
N MET A 55 -11.87 -9.11 -8.26
CA MET A 55 -11.64 -8.08 -9.28
C MET A 55 -11.04 -8.69 -10.55
N SER A 56 -11.47 -8.16 -11.71
CA SER A 56 -10.84 -8.47 -13.01
C SER A 56 -9.56 -7.64 -13.20
N ILE A 57 -8.73 -8.01 -14.20
CA ILE A 57 -7.55 -7.21 -14.58
C ILE A 57 -7.96 -5.78 -14.95
N GLY A 58 -9.07 -5.59 -15.67
CA GLY A 58 -9.57 -4.24 -16.01
C GLY A 58 -9.91 -3.42 -14.77
N GLN A 59 -10.60 -3.99 -13.80
CA GLN A 59 -10.92 -3.33 -12.54
C GLN A 59 -9.66 -3.01 -11.73
N LEU A 60 -8.67 -3.91 -11.70
CA LEU A 60 -7.39 -3.67 -11.05
C LEU A 60 -6.60 -2.55 -11.75
N THR A 61 -6.61 -2.51 -13.09
CA THR A 61 -5.99 -1.43 -13.87
C THR A 61 -6.57 -0.06 -13.51
N GLU A 62 -7.88 0.05 -13.41
CA GLU A 62 -8.56 1.29 -13.01
C GLU A 62 -8.21 1.66 -11.56
N ALA A 63 -8.25 0.69 -10.65
CA ALA A 63 -8.01 0.91 -9.22
C ALA A 63 -6.57 1.36 -8.93
N PHE A 64 -5.59 0.77 -9.62
CA PHE A 64 -4.16 1.02 -9.35
C PHE A 64 -3.51 2.04 -10.30
N GLY A 65 -4.12 2.35 -11.43
CA GLY A 65 -3.50 3.17 -12.46
C GLY A 65 -2.24 2.54 -13.07
N LEU A 66 -2.13 1.21 -13.03
CA LEU A 66 -1.05 0.43 -13.60
C LEU A 66 -1.50 -0.20 -14.92
N ASP A 67 -0.54 -0.48 -15.80
CA ASP A 67 -0.83 -1.19 -17.04
C ASP A 67 -1.21 -2.66 -16.80
N ALA A 68 -1.99 -3.23 -17.74
CA ALA A 68 -2.48 -4.59 -17.64
C ALA A 68 -1.34 -5.64 -17.62
N SER A 69 -0.21 -5.37 -18.28
CA SER A 69 0.93 -6.30 -18.30
C SER A 69 1.59 -6.42 -16.93
N THR A 70 1.73 -5.31 -16.22
CA THR A 70 2.22 -5.28 -14.84
C THR A 70 1.30 -6.06 -13.91
N LEU A 71 -0.02 -5.82 -13.98
CA LEU A 71 -1.00 -6.51 -13.15
C LEU A 71 -1.11 -8.00 -13.49
N ASN A 72 -1.04 -8.38 -14.77
CA ASN A 72 -1.00 -9.79 -15.17
C ASN A 72 0.22 -10.50 -14.56
N ARG A 73 1.38 -9.88 -14.52
CA ARG A 73 2.59 -10.45 -13.90
C ARG A 73 2.43 -10.60 -12.39
N GLN A 74 1.90 -9.59 -11.71
CA GLN A 74 1.67 -9.61 -10.27
C GLN A 74 0.62 -10.66 -9.88
N THR A 75 -0.52 -10.71 -10.56
CA THR A 75 -1.57 -11.70 -10.30
C THR A 75 -1.12 -13.12 -10.63
N ALA A 76 -0.32 -13.32 -11.69
CA ALA A 76 0.26 -14.63 -12.01
C ALA A 76 1.23 -15.11 -10.90
N ALA A 77 1.99 -14.21 -10.28
CA ALA A 77 2.83 -14.56 -9.15
C ALA A 77 2.00 -15.00 -7.93
N LEU A 78 0.92 -14.29 -7.63
CA LEU A 78 0.01 -14.64 -6.52
C LEU A 78 -0.76 -15.95 -6.78
N LEU A 79 -1.13 -16.24 -8.03
CA LEU A 79 -1.72 -17.53 -8.42
C LEU A 79 -0.74 -18.69 -8.20
N ARG A 80 0.51 -18.54 -8.61
CA ARG A 80 1.55 -19.59 -8.43
C ARG A 80 1.81 -19.93 -6.97
N THR A 81 1.67 -18.94 -6.09
CA THR A 81 1.87 -19.13 -4.64
C THR A 81 0.58 -19.49 -3.89
N GLY A 82 -0.56 -19.60 -4.60
CA GLY A 82 -1.85 -19.96 -4.01
C GLY A 82 -2.48 -18.88 -3.13
N LEU A 83 -2.01 -17.63 -3.22
CA LEU A 83 -2.54 -16.53 -2.42
C LEU A 83 -3.80 -15.90 -3.03
N VAL A 84 -4.02 -16.11 -4.32
CA VAL A 84 -5.28 -15.83 -5.02
C VAL A 84 -5.70 -17.02 -5.87
N ASP A 85 -6.98 -17.12 -6.17
CA ASP A 85 -7.53 -18.01 -7.19
C ASP A 85 -8.23 -17.21 -8.29
N ARG A 86 -8.49 -17.85 -9.43
CA ARG A 86 -9.12 -17.26 -10.59
C ARG A 86 -10.51 -17.86 -10.76
N ILE A 87 -11.53 -17.04 -10.60
CA ILE A 87 -12.92 -17.48 -10.62
C ILE A 87 -13.69 -16.87 -11.80
N PRO A 88 -14.82 -17.48 -12.24
CA PRO A 88 -15.79 -16.79 -13.06
C PRO A 88 -16.32 -15.54 -12.36
N ASP A 89 -16.80 -14.55 -13.13
CA ASP A 89 -17.44 -13.38 -12.52
C ASP A 89 -18.69 -13.81 -11.74
N PRO A 90 -18.76 -13.54 -10.42
CA PRO A 90 -19.91 -13.94 -9.58
C PRO A 90 -21.25 -13.34 -10.02
N VAL A 91 -21.22 -12.21 -10.74
CA VAL A 91 -22.43 -11.55 -11.28
C VAL A 91 -22.72 -11.88 -12.75
N GLY A 92 -22.03 -12.91 -13.32
CA GLY A 92 -22.31 -13.40 -14.66
C GLY A 92 -21.59 -12.70 -15.80
N GLY A 93 -20.57 -11.89 -15.52
CA GLY A 93 -19.71 -11.27 -16.53
C GLY A 93 -18.80 -12.29 -17.24
N ILE A 94 -18.31 -11.92 -18.42
CA ILE A 94 -17.40 -12.77 -19.23
C ILE A 94 -15.98 -12.78 -18.65
N ALA A 95 -15.56 -11.70 -18.00
CA ALA A 95 -14.21 -11.53 -17.46
C ALA A 95 -13.98 -12.47 -16.27
N ARG A 96 -12.80 -13.09 -16.25
CA ARG A 96 -12.34 -13.83 -15.06
C ARG A 96 -11.91 -12.84 -13.99
N LYS A 97 -12.19 -13.16 -12.73
CA LYS A 97 -11.81 -12.36 -11.58
C LYS A 97 -10.82 -13.09 -10.70
N PHE A 98 -9.99 -12.32 -10.02
CA PHE A 98 -9.06 -12.79 -9.00
C PHE A 98 -9.71 -12.61 -7.63
N ARG A 99 -9.67 -13.64 -6.82
CA ARG A 99 -10.19 -13.66 -5.45
C ARG A 99 -9.05 -14.03 -4.52
N ILE A 100 -8.94 -13.33 -3.39
CA ILE A 100 -8.00 -13.71 -2.34
C ILE A 100 -8.42 -15.07 -1.74
N THR A 101 -7.46 -15.94 -1.47
CA THR A 101 -7.66 -17.23 -0.80
C THR A 101 -7.51 -17.08 0.71
N GLU A 102 -7.90 -18.10 1.48
CA GLU A 102 -7.63 -18.15 2.93
C GLU A 102 -6.13 -18.03 3.22
N ALA A 103 -5.27 -18.66 2.43
CA ALA A 103 -3.81 -18.51 2.52
C ALA A 103 -3.37 -17.07 2.22
N GLY A 104 -4.00 -16.40 1.25
CA GLY A 104 -3.76 -15.00 0.94
C GLY A 104 -4.17 -14.07 2.08
N GLU A 105 -5.33 -14.29 2.68
CA GLU A 105 -5.80 -13.54 3.86
C GLU A 105 -4.83 -13.69 5.03
N GLN A 106 -4.36 -14.92 5.28
CA GLN A 106 -3.40 -15.15 6.37
C GLN A 106 -2.07 -14.47 6.10
N ALA A 107 -1.53 -14.60 4.88
CA ALA A 107 -0.28 -13.95 4.49
C ALA A 107 -0.36 -12.41 4.61
N MET A 108 -1.51 -11.83 4.22
CA MET A 108 -1.76 -10.41 4.36
C MET A 108 -1.81 -9.97 5.84
N LYS A 109 -2.47 -10.73 6.71
CA LYS A 109 -2.53 -10.46 8.15
C LYS A 109 -1.17 -10.54 8.81
N ASP A 110 -0.36 -11.54 8.45
CA ASP A 110 0.99 -11.71 8.97
C ASP A 110 1.90 -10.55 8.55
N GLU A 111 1.77 -10.09 7.29
CA GLU A 111 2.50 -8.92 6.80
C GLU A 111 2.05 -7.63 7.49
N HIS A 112 0.74 -7.46 7.71
CA HIS A 112 0.19 -6.33 8.45
C HIS A 112 0.75 -6.26 9.88
N LEU A 113 0.75 -7.39 10.60
CA LEU A 113 1.31 -7.47 11.95
C LEU A 113 2.79 -7.10 11.97
N ALA A 114 3.58 -7.64 11.05
CA ALA A 114 5.00 -7.32 10.97
C ALA A 114 5.28 -5.85 10.61
N ASN A 115 4.44 -5.26 9.75
CA ASN A 115 4.53 -3.84 9.42
C ASN A 115 4.21 -2.98 10.66
N THR A 116 3.18 -3.33 11.42
CA THR A 116 2.80 -2.64 12.65
C THR A 116 3.92 -2.72 13.69
N GLU A 117 4.48 -3.90 13.94
CA GLU A 117 5.63 -4.07 14.84
C GLU A 117 6.87 -3.26 14.38
N GLY A 118 7.08 -3.15 13.07
CA GLY A 118 8.13 -2.31 12.51
C GLY A 118 7.92 -0.84 12.81
N LEU A 119 6.68 -0.36 12.66
CA LEU A 119 6.32 1.02 12.99
C LEU A 119 6.40 1.30 14.49
N ASP A 120 6.00 0.37 15.35
CA ASP A 120 6.14 0.48 16.81
C ASP A 120 7.61 0.70 17.23
N ARG A 121 8.54 0.00 16.58
CA ARG A 121 9.98 0.19 16.84
C ARG A 121 10.49 1.55 16.37
N VAL A 122 10.03 2.03 15.22
CA VAL A 122 10.40 3.35 14.71
C VAL A 122 9.89 4.45 15.65
N MET A 123 8.68 4.30 16.17
CA MET A 123 7.99 5.29 16.99
C MET A 123 8.08 5.01 18.50
N VAL A 124 9.03 4.16 18.95
CA VAL A 124 9.14 3.71 20.35
C VAL A 124 9.22 4.85 21.37
N ASN A 125 9.76 6.00 20.98
CA ASN A 125 9.90 7.18 21.84
C ASN A 125 8.83 8.26 21.57
N TRP A 126 7.82 7.97 20.75
CA TRP A 126 6.73 8.91 20.48
C TRP A 126 5.63 8.75 21.51
N SER A 127 4.97 9.86 21.84
CA SER A 127 3.75 9.80 22.64
C SER A 127 2.60 9.17 21.82
N ALA A 128 1.62 8.60 22.50
CA ALA A 128 0.42 8.09 21.84
C ALA A 128 -0.32 9.18 21.03
N ASP A 129 -0.32 10.42 21.54
CA ASP A 129 -0.94 11.56 20.85
C ASP A 129 -0.19 11.93 19.56
N ASP A 130 1.15 11.88 19.58
CA ASP A 130 1.96 12.14 18.37
C ASP A 130 1.75 11.05 17.32
N VAL A 131 1.68 9.78 17.72
CA VAL A 131 1.38 8.66 16.80
C VAL A 131 -0.01 8.84 16.18
N ALA A 132 -1.02 9.18 16.98
CA ALA A 132 -2.38 9.42 16.50
C ALA A 132 -2.44 10.64 15.57
N ALA A 133 -1.77 11.73 15.91
CA ALA A 133 -1.70 12.92 15.07
C ALA A 133 -1.03 12.61 13.72
N PHE A 134 0.06 11.86 13.74
CA PHE A 134 0.76 11.44 12.52
C PHE A 134 -0.12 10.55 11.63
N ALA A 135 -0.83 9.58 12.21
CA ALA A 135 -1.78 8.75 11.49
C ALA A 135 -2.88 9.60 10.81
N ASN A 136 -3.46 10.57 11.53
CA ASN A 136 -4.48 11.48 10.99
C ASN A 136 -3.94 12.34 9.84
N TYR A 137 -2.70 12.83 9.94
CA TYR A 137 -2.07 13.58 8.83
C TYR A 137 -1.79 12.72 7.62
N LEU A 138 -1.35 11.46 7.81
CA LEU A 138 -1.16 10.51 6.71
C LEU A 138 -2.48 10.15 6.04
N GLU A 139 -3.54 9.91 6.80
CA GLU A 139 -4.87 9.65 6.26
C GLU A 139 -5.36 10.82 5.41
N ARG A 140 -5.28 12.05 5.94
CA ARG A 140 -5.64 13.27 5.20
C ARG A 140 -4.81 13.42 3.93
N PHE A 141 -3.50 13.23 4.02
CA PHE A 141 -2.58 13.36 2.89
C PHE A 141 -2.92 12.32 1.79
N ASN A 142 -3.13 11.06 2.17
CA ASN A 142 -3.52 10.02 1.23
C ASN A 142 -4.88 10.30 0.59
N THR A 143 -5.87 10.74 1.35
CA THR A 143 -7.20 11.10 0.84
C THR A 143 -7.14 12.25 -0.16
N ASP A 144 -6.29 13.25 0.09
CA ASP A 144 -6.08 14.35 -0.85
C ASP A 144 -5.40 13.89 -2.14
N ILE A 145 -4.42 12.98 -2.07
CA ILE A 145 -3.80 12.35 -3.26
C ILE A 145 -4.86 11.57 -4.06
N GLU A 146 -5.64 10.72 -3.39
CA GLU A 146 -6.69 9.92 -4.02
C GLU A 146 -7.73 10.79 -4.75
N ARG A 147 -8.10 11.92 -4.15
CA ARG A 147 -9.01 12.90 -4.78
C ARG A 147 -8.41 13.52 -6.03
N LEU A 148 -7.12 13.84 -6.03
CA LEU A 148 -6.43 14.41 -7.19
C LEU A 148 -6.22 13.37 -8.30
N ASP A 149 -5.94 12.13 -7.92
CA ASP A 149 -5.69 11.01 -8.84
C ASP A 149 -6.98 10.35 -9.37
N GLY A 150 -8.12 10.63 -8.72
CA GLY A 150 -9.44 10.06 -9.08
C GLY A 150 -9.57 8.57 -8.75
N ARG A 151 -8.72 8.04 -7.87
CA ARG A 151 -8.67 6.61 -7.51
C ARG A 151 -8.78 6.44 -5.99
N PRO A 152 -9.99 6.48 -5.43
CA PRO A 152 -10.17 6.31 -4.00
C PRO A 152 -9.78 4.90 -3.55
N TRP A 153 -9.18 4.82 -2.37
CA TRP A 153 -8.87 3.55 -1.72
C TRP A 153 -9.97 3.20 -0.71
N PRO A 154 -10.50 1.96 -0.71
CA PRO A 154 -11.49 1.55 0.28
C PRO A 154 -10.85 1.54 1.68
N ARG A 155 -11.51 2.18 2.63
CA ARG A 155 -11.14 2.19 4.05
C ARG A 155 -12.13 1.36 4.85
N PRO A 156 -11.68 0.73 5.96
CA PRO A 156 -12.58 0.02 6.85
C PRO A 156 -13.60 0.95 7.53
#